data_0b188d420bcbaa17eddc07080ae61422
#
_entry.id   0b188d420bcbaa17eddc07080ae61422
#
_cell.length_a   1.000
_cell.length_b   1.000
_cell.length_c   1.000
_cell.angle_alpha   90.00
_cell.angle_beta   90.00
_cell.angle_gamma   90.00
#
_symmetry.space_group_name_H-M   'P 1'
#
loop_
_entity.id
_entity.type
_entity.pdbx_description
1 polymer ?
#
loop_
_entity_poly.entity_id
_entity_poly.type
_entity_poly.pdbx_seq_one_letter_code
_entity_poly.pdbx_strand_id
1 'polypeptide(L)'
;MTAEEIVLGGYAAFASGDMESLASIYHPECKITCNGNHAFSGTYIGFKEFADGILPRLNDAWPNFNLDIEKVVSNETDVCVFLNVTADGLSSKSIHHFVVKDELEVEFNFYDDSQLMASAMKI
;
A
#
# COMPACT_ATOMS: atom_id res chain seq x y z
N MET A 1 -8.63 -7.17 17.53
CA MET A 1 -8.93 -7.13 16.08
C MET A 1 -8.08 -8.18 15.36
N THR A 2 -8.62 -8.80 14.33
CA THR A 2 -7.84 -9.72 13.50
C THR A 2 -6.86 -8.95 12.61
N ALA A 3 -5.84 -9.65 12.10
CA ALA A 3 -4.90 -9.05 11.15
C ALA A 3 -5.65 -8.50 9.92
N GLU A 4 -6.61 -9.25 9.40
CA GLU A 4 -7.42 -8.80 8.25
C GLU A 4 -8.18 -7.52 8.55
N GLU A 5 -8.82 -7.42 9.73
CA GLU A 5 -9.56 -6.22 10.12
C GLU A 5 -8.65 -4.99 10.22
N ILE A 6 -7.45 -5.16 10.76
CA ILE A 6 -6.46 -4.07 10.86
C ILE A 6 -6.07 -3.57 9.46
N VAL A 7 -5.74 -4.48 8.57
CA VAL A 7 -5.33 -4.13 7.20
C VAL A 7 -6.48 -3.47 6.42
N LEU A 8 -7.69 -4.02 6.50
CA LEU A 8 -8.85 -3.42 5.82
C LEU A 8 -9.19 -2.04 6.38
N GLY A 9 -9.01 -1.84 7.69
CA GLY A 9 -9.14 -0.53 8.31
C GLY A 9 -8.15 0.49 7.73
N GLY A 10 -6.96 0.04 7.37
CA GLY A 10 -5.95 0.87 6.70
C GLY A 10 -6.40 1.34 5.33
N TYR A 11 -6.99 0.48 4.51
CA TYR A 11 -7.53 0.87 3.21
C TYR A 11 -8.67 1.87 3.36
N ALA A 12 -9.55 1.67 4.33
CA ALA A 12 -10.65 2.60 4.61
C ALA A 12 -10.11 3.98 5.02
N ALA A 13 -9.11 4.02 5.88
CA ALA A 13 -8.47 5.26 6.30
C ALA A 13 -7.79 5.98 5.13
N PHE A 14 -7.09 5.24 4.29
CA PHE A 14 -6.45 5.79 3.10
C PHE A 14 -7.49 6.40 2.15
N ALA A 15 -8.57 5.68 1.88
CA ALA A 15 -9.63 6.13 0.98
C ALA A 15 -10.35 7.39 1.49
N SER A 16 -10.49 7.54 2.81
CA SER A 16 -11.14 8.69 3.42
C SER A 16 -10.18 9.86 3.72
N GLY A 17 -8.88 9.67 3.49
CA GLY A 17 -7.86 10.67 3.78
C GLY A 17 -7.56 10.82 5.27
N ASP A 18 -7.90 9.83 6.09
CA ASP A 18 -7.65 9.82 7.54
C ASP A 18 -6.23 9.32 7.82
N MET A 19 -5.26 10.22 7.66
CA MET A 19 -3.84 9.87 7.82
C MET A 19 -3.46 9.52 9.24
N GLU A 20 -4.14 10.08 10.24
CA GLU A 20 -3.88 9.76 11.64
C GLU A 20 -4.24 8.30 11.94
N SER A 21 -5.44 7.86 11.53
CA SER A 21 -5.86 6.47 11.68
C SER A 21 -4.96 5.53 10.89
N LEU A 22 -4.58 5.91 9.67
CA LEU A 22 -3.67 5.11 8.86
C LEU A 22 -2.31 4.94 9.54
N ALA A 23 -1.72 6.02 10.04
CA ALA A 23 -0.43 5.97 10.73
C ALA A 23 -0.47 5.06 11.96
N SER A 24 -1.60 5.04 12.67
CA SER A 24 -1.74 4.33 13.94
C SER A 24 -1.60 2.81 13.85
N ILE A 25 -1.78 2.23 12.67
CA ILE A 25 -1.72 0.77 12.48
C ILE A 25 -0.31 0.28 12.14
N TYR A 26 0.66 1.18 11.95
CA TYR A 26 2.02 0.81 11.57
C TYR A 26 2.92 0.72 12.79
N HIS A 27 3.69 -0.38 12.86
CA HIS A 27 4.80 -0.47 13.81
C HIS A 27 5.84 0.61 13.45
N PRO A 28 6.49 1.26 14.44
CA PRO A 28 7.52 2.28 14.15
C PRO A 28 8.63 1.83 13.23
N GLU A 29 8.92 0.53 13.20
CA GLU A 29 9.95 -0.06 12.36
C GLU A 29 9.36 -0.92 11.24
N CYS A 30 8.11 -0.67 10.87
CA CYS A 30 7.46 -1.40 9.77
C CYS A 30 8.28 -1.26 8.50
N LYS A 31 8.59 -2.41 7.88
CA LYS A 31 9.34 -2.44 6.62
C LYS A 31 8.35 -2.41 5.48
N ILE A 32 8.37 -1.32 4.72
CA ILE A 32 7.48 -1.11 3.58
C ILE A 32 8.32 -1.18 2.30
N THR A 33 8.04 -2.15 1.45
CA THR A 33 8.81 -2.39 0.23
C THR A 33 7.95 -2.23 -1.00
N CYS A 34 8.31 -1.25 -1.83
CA CYS A 34 7.70 -1.03 -3.14
C CYS A 34 8.59 -1.68 -4.19
N ASN A 35 8.05 -2.67 -4.90
CA ASN A 35 8.79 -3.42 -5.91
C ASN A 35 9.04 -2.62 -7.19
N GLY A 36 9.89 -3.16 -8.05
CA GLY A 36 10.16 -2.60 -9.37
C GLY A 36 11.36 -1.67 -9.39
N ASN A 37 11.41 -0.84 -10.44
CA ASN A 37 12.52 0.08 -10.67
C ASN A 37 11.97 1.40 -11.23
N HIS A 38 11.25 2.14 -10.40
CA HIS A 38 10.71 3.45 -10.73
C HIS A 38 10.90 4.42 -9.55
N ALA A 39 10.37 5.63 -9.64
CA ALA A 39 10.64 6.69 -8.67
C ALA A 39 10.31 6.33 -7.22
N PHE A 40 9.33 5.44 -6.98
CA PHE A 40 8.92 5.05 -5.63
C PHE A 40 9.47 3.70 -5.19
N SER A 41 10.14 2.97 -6.07
CA SER A 41 10.69 1.64 -5.73
C SER A 41 11.74 1.75 -4.63
N GLY A 42 11.74 0.78 -3.73
CA GLY A 42 12.69 0.71 -2.62
C GLY A 42 12.02 0.35 -1.31
N THR A 43 12.76 0.50 -0.23
CA THR A 43 12.33 0.15 1.11
C THR A 43 12.22 1.40 1.97
N TYR A 44 11.12 1.52 2.70
CA TYR A 44 10.82 2.61 3.62
C TYR A 44 10.62 2.01 5.01
N ILE A 45 11.19 2.63 6.02
CA ILE A 45 11.09 2.17 7.41
C ILE A 45 10.18 3.09 8.19
N GLY A 46 9.05 2.55 8.65
CA GLY A 46 8.04 3.28 9.39
C GLY A 46 7.12 4.10 8.50
N PHE A 47 5.97 4.46 9.05
CA PHE A 47 4.95 5.20 8.30
C PHE A 47 5.46 6.56 7.83
N LYS A 48 6.30 7.23 8.64
CA LYS A 48 6.78 8.58 8.29
C LYS A 48 7.57 8.59 6.97
N GLU A 49 8.48 7.63 6.78
CA GLU A 49 9.24 7.53 5.53
C GLU A 49 8.33 7.26 4.34
N PHE A 50 7.36 6.36 4.52
CA PHE A 50 6.38 6.04 3.50
C PHE A 50 5.49 7.25 3.18
N ALA A 51 4.99 7.91 4.22
CA ALA A 51 4.13 9.08 4.06
C ALA A 51 4.87 10.24 3.39
N ASP A 52 6.13 10.48 3.75
CA ASP A 52 6.92 11.56 3.17
C ASP A 52 7.40 11.23 1.74
N GLY A 53 7.72 9.96 1.49
CA GLY A 53 8.33 9.53 0.22
C GLY A 53 7.35 9.26 -0.91
N ILE A 54 6.18 8.72 -0.60
CA ILE A 54 5.22 8.26 -1.62
C ILE A 54 3.91 9.04 -1.60
N LEU A 55 3.25 9.12 -0.44
CA LEU A 55 1.87 9.59 -0.39
C LEU A 55 1.62 10.98 -0.97
N PRO A 56 2.46 12.00 -0.73
CA PRO A 56 2.21 13.34 -1.27
C PRO A 56 2.33 13.42 -2.79
N ARG A 57 3.06 12.49 -3.39
CA ARG A 57 3.35 12.47 -4.83
C ARG A 57 2.53 11.45 -5.59
N LEU A 58 1.73 10.67 -4.88
CA LEU A 58 1.01 9.53 -5.47
C LEU A 58 0.08 9.98 -6.61
N ASN A 59 -0.71 11.02 -6.37
CA ASN A 59 -1.67 11.52 -7.36
C ASN A 59 -0.99 12.29 -8.51
N ASP A 60 0.19 12.86 -8.28
CA ASP A 60 0.98 13.47 -9.34
C ASP A 60 1.58 12.40 -10.26
N ALA A 61 2.05 11.31 -9.67
CA ALA A 61 2.60 10.17 -10.42
C ALA A 61 1.51 9.43 -11.20
N TRP A 62 0.38 9.18 -10.57
CA TRP A 62 -0.75 8.47 -11.16
C TRP A 62 -2.04 9.23 -10.90
N PRO A 63 -2.38 10.23 -11.76
CA PRO A 63 -3.63 11.00 -11.58
C PRO A 63 -4.86 10.11 -11.54
N ASN A 64 -5.78 10.43 -10.64
CA ASN A 64 -6.99 9.66 -10.38
C ASN A 64 -6.70 8.23 -9.88
N PHE A 65 -5.64 8.09 -9.09
CA PHE A 65 -5.25 6.81 -8.51
C PHE A 65 -6.36 6.22 -7.66
N ASN A 66 -6.68 4.95 -7.90
CA ASN A 66 -7.72 4.24 -7.17
C ASN A 66 -7.35 2.79 -6.94
N LEU A 67 -7.67 2.29 -5.75
CA LEU A 67 -7.46 0.90 -5.35
C LEU A 67 -8.82 0.24 -5.14
N ASP A 68 -9.12 -0.80 -5.92
CA ASP A 68 -10.32 -1.62 -5.73
C ASP A 68 -9.91 -2.99 -5.22
N ILE A 69 -10.40 -3.36 -4.05
CA ILE A 69 -10.14 -4.67 -3.46
C ILE A 69 -11.01 -5.70 -4.14
N GLU A 70 -10.38 -6.73 -4.73
CA GLU A 70 -11.08 -7.83 -5.35
C GLU A 70 -11.29 -9.00 -4.38
N LYS A 71 -10.27 -9.30 -3.58
CA LYS A 71 -10.25 -10.48 -2.73
C LYS A 71 -9.20 -10.31 -1.63
N VAL A 72 -9.46 -10.93 -0.48
CA VAL A 72 -8.48 -10.97 0.62
C VAL A 72 -8.28 -12.44 1.00
N VAL A 73 -7.02 -12.83 1.20
CA VAL A 73 -6.64 -14.14 1.71
C VAL A 73 -5.76 -13.90 2.92
N SER A 74 -6.10 -14.46 4.05
CA SER A 74 -5.37 -14.20 5.29
C SER A 74 -5.29 -15.40 6.20
N ASN A 75 -4.32 -15.36 7.10
CA ASN A 75 -4.23 -16.22 8.28
C ASN A 75 -4.07 -15.32 9.51
N GLU A 76 -3.56 -15.83 10.61
CA GLU A 76 -3.44 -15.07 11.85
C GLU A 76 -2.49 -13.88 11.77
N THR A 77 -1.47 -13.94 10.90
CA THR A 77 -0.43 -12.92 10.80
C THR A 77 -0.30 -12.30 9.43
N ASP A 78 -0.58 -13.05 8.36
CA ASP A 78 -0.37 -12.61 6.98
C ASP A 78 -1.69 -12.27 6.32
N VAL A 79 -1.71 -11.14 5.62
CA VAL A 79 -2.87 -10.68 4.86
C VAL A 79 -2.42 -10.35 3.45
N CYS A 80 -3.01 -11.04 2.46
CA CYS A 80 -2.79 -10.73 1.05
C CYS A 80 -4.04 -10.11 0.48
N VAL A 81 -3.93 -8.87 0.01
CA VAL A 81 -5.03 -8.11 -0.58
C VAL A 81 -4.83 -8.06 -2.09
N PHE A 82 -5.77 -8.61 -2.83
CA PHE A 82 -5.75 -8.63 -4.30
C PHE A 82 -6.51 -7.42 -4.80
N LEU A 83 -5.87 -6.62 -5.62
CA LEU A 83 -6.36 -5.29 -6.01
C LEU A 83 -6.42 -5.11 -7.51
N ASN A 84 -7.38 -4.31 -7.96
CA ASN A 84 -7.28 -3.61 -9.22
C ASN A 84 -6.76 -2.20 -8.92
N VAL A 85 -5.66 -1.82 -9.56
CA VAL A 85 -5.09 -0.48 -9.46
C VAL A 85 -5.40 0.26 -10.74
N THR A 86 -6.07 1.38 -10.64
CA THR A 86 -6.42 2.20 -11.79
C THR A 86 -6.01 3.64 -11.58
N ALA A 87 -5.69 4.30 -12.67
CA ALA A 87 -5.39 5.73 -12.74
C ALA A 87 -5.49 6.13 -14.21
N ASP A 88 -5.21 7.39 -14.52
CA ASP A 88 -5.14 7.83 -15.90
C ASP A 88 -4.03 7.07 -16.63
N GLY A 89 -4.41 6.31 -17.65
CA GLY A 89 -3.46 5.50 -18.43
C GLY A 89 -2.99 4.23 -17.72
N LEU A 90 -3.63 3.85 -16.62
CA LEU A 90 -3.25 2.67 -15.85
C LEU A 90 -4.45 1.79 -15.53
N SER A 91 -4.30 0.50 -15.82
CA SER A 91 -5.20 -0.55 -15.33
C SER A 91 -4.34 -1.78 -15.06
N SER A 92 -4.21 -2.16 -13.81
CA SER A 92 -3.23 -3.16 -13.38
C SER A 92 -3.76 -4.00 -12.24
N LYS A 93 -3.24 -5.22 -12.13
CA LYS A 93 -3.48 -6.10 -10.98
C LYS A 93 -2.32 -5.95 -10.01
N SER A 94 -2.62 -6.02 -8.73
CA SER A 94 -1.62 -5.92 -7.69
C SER A 94 -1.97 -6.81 -6.52
N ILE A 95 -0.96 -7.23 -5.78
CA ILE A 95 -1.13 -7.89 -4.48
C ILE A 95 -0.35 -7.07 -3.46
N HIS A 96 -1.01 -6.68 -2.38
CA HIS A 96 -0.35 -6.12 -1.22
C HIS A 96 -0.32 -7.19 -0.14
N HIS A 97 0.88 -7.54 0.31
CA HIS A 97 1.10 -8.49 1.38
C HIS A 97 1.52 -7.77 2.64
N PHE A 98 0.80 -8.03 3.73
CA PHE A 98 1.06 -7.45 5.04
C PHE A 98 1.39 -8.55 6.03
N VAL A 99 2.29 -8.24 6.96
CA VAL A 99 2.51 -9.06 8.17
C VAL A 99 2.09 -8.21 9.36
N VAL A 100 1.22 -8.76 10.20
CA VAL A 100 0.66 -8.08 11.39
C VAL A 100 1.09 -8.84 12.63
N LYS A 101 1.65 -8.14 13.61
CA LYS A 101 2.02 -8.68 14.93
C LYS A 101 1.64 -7.68 16.00
N ASP A 102 1.05 -8.16 17.09
CA ASP A 102 0.61 -7.32 18.20
C ASP A 102 -0.27 -6.16 17.73
N GLU A 103 -1.18 -6.46 16.81
CA GLU A 103 -2.15 -5.52 16.23
C GLU A 103 -1.53 -4.37 15.44
N LEU A 104 -0.26 -4.51 15.00
CA LEU A 104 0.42 -3.53 14.17
C LEU A 104 0.97 -4.18 12.91
N GLU A 105 0.95 -3.45 11.81
CA GLU A 105 1.63 -3.88 10.58
C GLU A 105 3.14 -3.75 10.78
N VAL A 106 3.84 -4.86 10.62
CA VAL A 106 5.32 -4.91 10.73
C VAL A 106 5.99 -5.04 9.39
N GLU A 107 5.27 -5.49 8.35
CA GLU A 107 5.72 -5.50 6.96
C GLU A 107 4.57 -5.14 6.04
N PHE A 108 4.88 -4.42 5.00
CA PHE A 108 3.97 -4.10 3.90
C PHE A 108 4.75 -4.24 2.61
N ASN A 109 4.40 -5.23 1.80
CA ASN A 109 5.11 -5.53 0.56
C ASN A 109 4.16 -5.35 -0.63
N PHE A 110 4.58 -4.53 -1.60
CA PHE A 110 3.86 -4.33 -2.85
C PHE A 110 4.34 -5.36 -3.85
N TYR A 111 3.41 -6.08 -4.46
CA TYR A 111 3.66 -6.95 -5.59
C TYR A 111 2.84 -6.41 -6.76
N ASP A 112 3.27 -5.25 -7.25
CA ASP A 112 2.63 -4.56 -8.36
C ASP A 112 3.14 -5.11 -9.69
N ASP A 113 2.36 -4.93 -10.76
CA ASP A 113 2.91 -5.01 -12.11
C ASP A 113 3.76 -3.76 -12.31
N SER A 114 5.03 -3.85 -11.94
CA SER A 114 5.92 -2.70 -11.90
C SER A 114 6.19 -2.11 -13.28
N GLN A 115 6.11 -2.91 -14.33
CA GLN A 115 6.27 -2.43 -15.71
C GLN A 115 5.11 -1.51 -16.09
N LEU A 116 3.88 -1.91 -15.82
CA LEU A 116 2.70 -1.08 -16.07
C LEU A 116 2.72 0.18 -15.20
N MET A 117 3.05 0.02 -13.92
CA MET A 117 3.13 1.15 -12.99
C MET A 117 4.14 2.20 -13.46
N ALA A 118 5.33 1.75 -13.85
CA ALA A 118 6.37 2.65 -14.35
C ALA A 118 5.97 3.32 -15.65
N SER A 119 5.35 2.58 -16.57
CA SER A 119 4.95 3.10 -17.89
C SER A 119 3.87 4.18 -17.79
N ALA A 120 2.98 4.06 -16.81
CA ALA A 120 1.88 5.03 -16.60
C ALA A 120 2.28 6.23 -15.75
N MET A 121 3.45 6.19 -15.12
CA MET A 121 3.91 7.24 -14.21
C MET A 121 4.11 8.57 -14.93
N LYS A 122 3.59 9.67 -14.34
CA LYS A 122 3.63 11.03 -14.94
C LYS A 122 4.74 11.91 -14.37
N ILE A 123 5.56 11.35 -13.52
CA ILE A 123 6.68 12.11 -12.92
C ILE A 123 8.02 11.48 -13.26
#